data_93fd1fa5319958c997302c28e83a3ac7
#
_entry.id   93fd1fa5319958c997302c28e83a3ac7
#
_cell.length_a   1.000
_cell.length_b   1.000
_cell.length_c   1.000
_cell.angle_alpha   90.00
_cell.angle_beta   90.00
_cell.angle_gamma   90.00
#
_symmetry.space_group_name_H-M   'P 1'
#
loop_
_entity.id
_entity.type
_entity.pdbx_description
1 polymer ?
#
loop_
_entity_poly.entity_id
_entity_poly.type
_entity_poly.pdbx_seq_one_letter_code
_entity_poly.pdbx_strand_id
1 'polypeptide(L)'
;MTSLVSAEEIRGAATRLAGVTVRTPLVPFPGADPPLLLKPESLQPTGSFKLRGAYAAISALPAAVRARGVVAHSSGNHGGAVAYAAALLGVPATVVVPDNVPAVKLAAIQRAGARIVTTQPSLAARQSAAAELVSRHRYTLIPPFDDRAVIAGQGTVGLEIAADCPAVGLVVVPVSGGGLISGIAAAIRSLCPAAVVIGAEPELAADARDSLRARRRVAWPARDTQRTIADALRVEQVGALPLRHMLSQVAGIVTVTEDEIRAAVRLLAVQAHLVAEPGGAVAVAACLFRAAELATAGTRVAVLSGGNIEPALLADILAGGATDGGPPDGGVAGGGVADGGVADGGVADGHASGGGAADPPAPA
;
A
#
# COMPACT_ATOMS: atom_id res chain seq x y z
N MET A 1 -10.44 11.00 -27.92
CA MET A 1 -10.45 10.59 -26.47
C MET A 1 -9.23 9.74 -26.19
N THR A 2 -8.41 10.03 -25.18
CA THR A 2 -7.25 9.21 -24.82
C THR A 2 -7.71 7.81 -24.40
N SER A 3 -7.14 6.73 -24.95
CA SER A 3 -7.48 5.35 -24.57
C SER A 3 -7.11 5.05 -23.11
N LEU A 4 -7.70 4.02 -22.51
CA LEU A 4 -7.26 3.49 -21.22
C LEU A 4 -5.87 2.84 -21.35
N VAL A 5 -5.16 2.69 -20.24
CA VAL A 5 -3.91 1.93 -20.19
C VAL A 5 -4.20 0.46 -20.43
N SER A 6 -3.46 -0.15 -21.34
CA SER A 6 -3.66 -1.54 -21.77
C SER A 6 -2.80 -2.52 -20.95
N ALA A 7 -3.17 -3.80 -21.00
CA ALA A 7 -2.36 -4.87 -20.41
C ALA A 7 -0.96 -4.98 -21.09
N GLU A 8 -0.83 -4.58 -22.34
CA GLU A 8 0.47 -4.55 -23.03
C GLU A 8 1.39 -3.46 -22.46
N GLU A 9 0.87 -2.25 -22.22
CA GLU A 9 1.62 -1.18 -21.56
C GLU A 9 2.08 -1.60 -20.14
N ILE A 10 1.20 -2.33 -19.41
CA ILE A 10 1.53 -2.85 -18.09
C ILE A 10 2.62 -3.93 -18.17
N ARG A 11 2.59 -4.84 -19.15
CA ARG A 11 3.67 -5.82 -19.38
C ARG A 11 4.98 -5.12 -19.75
N GLY A 12 4.93 -4.09 -20.59
CA GLY A 12 6.09 -3.27 -20.91
C GLY A 12 6.67 -2.56 -19.66
N ALA A 13 5.81 -2.11 -18.75
CA ALA A 13 6.25 -1.58 -17.46
C ALA A 13 6.89 -2.68 -16.60
N ALA A 14 6.31 -3.89 -16.53
CA ALA A 14 6.88 -5.01 -15.79
C ALA A 14 8.28 -5.40 -16.27
N THR A 15 8.52 -5.39 -17.57
CA THR A 15 9.87 -5.61 -18.14
C THR A 15 10.88 -4.57 -17.63
N ARG A 16 10.50 -3.29 -17.58
CA ARG A 16 11.39 -2.23 -17.05
C ARG A 16 11.62 -2.33 -15.55
N LEU A 17 10.68 -2.89 -14.79
CA LEU A 17 10.73 -3.04 -13.33
C LEU A 17 11.50 -4.28 -12.88
N ALA A 18 11.85 -5.17 -13.80
CA ALA A 18 12.59 -6.39 -13.47
C ALA A 18 13.93 -6.08 -12.77
N GLY A 19 14.14 -6.69 -11.61
CA GLY A 19 15.32 -6.45 -10.78
C GLY A 19 15.30 -5.12 -9.98
N VAL A 20 14.25 -4.30 -10.11
CA VAL A 20 14.09 -3.02 -9.39
C VAL A 20 13.08 -3.13 -8.25
N THR A 21 11.94 -3.72 -8.54
CA THR A 21 10.90 -3.94 -7.54
C THR A 21 10.89 -5.37 -7.04
N VAL A 22 10.50 -5.55 -5.80
CA VAL A 22 10.25 -6.88 -5.24
C VAL A 22 8.95 -7.42 -5.83
N ARG A 23 8.99 -8.64 -6.38
CA ARG A 23 7.76 -9.40 -6.63
C ARG A 23 7.24 -9.86 -5.27
N THR A 24 6.32 -9.09 -4.69
CA THR A 24 5.77 -9.39 -3.37
C THR A 24 4.92 -10.66 -3.42
N PRO A 25 5.08 -11.61 -2.45
CA PRO A 25 4.26 -12.82 -2.43
C PRO A 25 2.79 -12.50 -2.09
N LEU A 26 1.87 -13.43 -2.38
CA LEU A 26 0.56 -13.44 -1.74
C LEU A 26 0.68 -14.14 -0.38
N VAL A 27 0.33 -13.43 0.70
CA VAL A 27 0.44 -13.91 2.08
C VAL A 27 -0.96 -14.15 2.63
N PRO A 28 -1.29 -15.36 3.14
CA PRO A 28 -2.56 -15.60 3.79
C PRO A 28 -2.75 -14.72 5.03
N PHE A 29 -3.94 -14.15 5.21
CA PHE A 29 -4.32 -13.52 6.47
C PHE A 29 -4.88 -14.59 7.41
N PRO A 30 -4.28 -14.80 8.61
CA PRO A 30 -4.68 -15.86 9.51
C PRO A 30 -6.14 -15.72 9.98
N GLY A 31 -6.88 -16.81 9.98
CA GLY A 31 -8.25 -16.85 10.54
C GLY A 31 -9.33 -16.10 9.75
N ALA A 32 -9.03 -15.59 8.55
CA ALA A 32 -10.06 -14.96 7.73
C ALA A 32 -11.00 -15.99 7.10
N ASP A 33 -12.31 -15.77 7.27
CA ASP A 33 -13.37 -16.54 6.62
C ASP A 33 -14.34 -15.56 5.92
N PRO A 34 -14.51 -15.66 4.59
CA PRO A 34 -13.78 -16.53 3.65
C PRO A 34 -12.29 -16.16 3.51
N PRO A 35 -11.44 -17.09 2.99
CA PRO A 35 -10.00 -16.90 2.91
C PRO A 35 -9.59 -15.57 2.27
N LEU A 36 -8.61 -14.91 2.89
CA LEU A 36 -8.07 -13.63 2.45
C LEU A 36 -6.57 -13.74 2.21
N LEU A 37 -6.12 -13.34 1.02
CA LEU A 37 -4.70 -13.18 0.70
C LEU A 37 -4.33 -11.70 0.71
N LEU A 38 -3.14 -11.39 1.20
CA LEU A 38 -2.58 -10.05 1.22
C LEU A 38 -1.54 -9.90 0.10
N LYS A 39 -1.57 -8.79 -0.62
CA LYS A 39 -0.51 -8.35 -1.54
C LYS A 39 0.29 -7.24 -0.87
N PRO A 40 1.38 -7.57 -0.13
CA PRO A 40 2.05 -6.62 0.76
C PRO A 40 3.06 -5.75 0.02
N GLU A 41 2.60 -4.68 -0.59
CA GLU A 41 3.45 -3.67 -1.24
C GLU A 41 4.25 -2.81 -0.22
N SER A 42 4.00 -2.98 1.08
CA SER A 42 4.87 -2.47 2.15
C SER A 42 6.27 -3.08 2.11
N LEU A 43 6.45 -4.24 1.48
CA LEU A 43 7.75 -4.91 1.32
C LEU A 43 8.60 -4.36 0.16
N GLN A 44 8.12 -3.38 -0.58
CA GLN A 44 8.93 -2.72 -1.59
C GLN A 44 10.11 -1.95 -0.96
N PRO A 45 11.24 -1.76 -1.65
CA PRO A 45 12.43 -1.04 -1.13
C PRO A 45 12.12 0.35 -0.57
N THR A 46 11.07 1.01 -1.08
CA THR A 46 10.61 2.33 -0.59
C THR A 46 9.44 2.23 0.38
N GLY A 47 9.09 1.03 0.86
CA GLY A 47 7.99 0.80 1.79
C GLY A 47 6.60 0.96 1.20
N SER A 48 6.43 1.10 -0.12
CA SER A 48 5.12 1.20 -0.78
C SER A 48 5.16 0.90 -2.28
N PHE A 49 3.98 0.61 -2.85
CA PHE A 49 3.78 0.38 -4.29
C PHE A 49 4.26 1.53 -5.19
N LYS A 50 4.44 2.73 -4.65
CA LYS A 50 4.75 3.95 -5.42
C LYS A 50 6.03 3.82 -6.26
N LEU A 51 6.98 3.00 -5.84
CA LEU A 51 8.19 2.73 -6.59
C LEU A 51 7.90 2.22 -8.01
N ARG A 52 6.89 1.35 -8.16
CA ARG A 52 6.52 0.75 -9.45
C ARG A 52 6.18 1.82 -10.49
N GLY A 53 5.26 2.73 -10.15
CA GLY A 53 4.84 3.80 -11.05
C GLY A 53 5.91 4.87 -11.25
N ALA A 54 6.64 5.25 -10.20
CA ALA A 54 7.71 6.24 -10.29
C ALA A 54 8.83 5.76 -11.24
N TYR A 55 9.33 4.54 -11.03
CA TYR A 55 10.37 3.99 -11.89
C TYR A 55 9.88 3.76 -13.32
N ALA A 56 8.67 3.21 -13.51
CA ALA A 56 8.10 3.00 -14.84
C ALA A 56 7.98 4.32 -15.63
N ALA A 57 7.54 5.40 -14.97
CA ALA A 57 7.41 6.71 -15.60
C ALA A 57 8.78 7.32 -15.95
N ILE A 58 9.73 7.31 -15.02
CA ILE A 58 11.05 7.90 -15.25
C ILE A 58 11.82 7.11 -16.30
N SER A 59 11.82 5.78 -16.24
CA SER A 59 12.55 4.92 -17.19
C SER A 59 11.97 4.97 -18.61
N ALA A 60 10.68 5.30 -18.77
CA ALA A 60 10.04 5.46 -20.08
C ALA A 60 10.39 6.78 -20.76
N LEU A 61 10.95 7.76 -20.06
CA LEU A 61 11.36 9.04 -20.66
C LEU A 61 12.52 8.84 -21.64
N PRO A 62 12.51 9.53 -22.80
CA PRO A 62 13.66 9.58 -23.70
C PRO A 62 14.93 10.03 -22.93
N ALA A 63 16.08 9.48 -23.27
CA ALA A 63 17.33 9.76 -22.57
C ALA A 63 17.65 11.27 -22.44
N ALA A 64 17.45 12.03 -23.51
CA ALA A 64 17.66 13.48 -23.52
C ALA A 64 16.67 14.26 -22.63
N VAL A 65 15.46 13.73 -22.42
CA VAL A 65 14.47 14.30 -21.51
C VAL A 65 14.83 13.96 -20.06
N ARG A 66 15.16 12.71 -19.83
CA ARG A 66 15.54 12.18 -18.51
C ARG A 66 16.81 12.86 -17.95
N ALA A 67 17.80 13.13 -18.81
CA ALA A 67 19.04 13.82 -18.42
C ALA A 67 18.82 15.24 -17.85
N ARG A 68 17.72 15.90 -18.20
CA ARG A 68 17.37 17.21 -17.63
C ARG A 68 16.95 17.13 -16.17
N GLY A 69 16.36 16.03 -15.75
CA GLY A 69 15.87 15.79 -14.40
C GLY A 69 14.36 15.70 -14.29
N VAL A 70 13.93 15.23 -13.13
CA VAL A 70 12.51 15.05 -12.79
C VAL A 70 12.14 15.83 -11.54
N VAL A 71 10.85 16.15 -11.40
CA VAL A 71 10.30 16.82 -10.23
C VAL A 71 9.03 16.12 -9.75
N ALA A 72 8.86 16.03 -8.43
CA ALA A 72 7.62 15.59 -7.78
C ALA A 72 7.21 16.58 -6.69
N HIS A 73 5.91 16.67 -6.37
CA HIS A 73 5.39 17.54 -5.32
C HIS A 73 4.71 16.74 -4.20
N SER A 74 5.49 15.88 -3.53
CA SER A 74 4.99 15.01 -2.44
C SER A 74 6.09 14.75 -1.43
N SER A 75 5.80 14.93 -0.15
CA SER A 75 6.71 14.59 0.96
C SER A 75 6.58 13.14 1.44
N GLY A 76 5.53 12.41 1.01
CA GLY A 76 5.26 11.02 1.41
C GLY A 76 5.80 10.00 0.41
N ASN A 77 5.12 8.86 0.34
CA ASN A 77 5.51 7.70 -0.46
C ASN A 77 5.89 8.01 -1.91
N HIS A 78 5.18 8.95 -2.56
CA HIS A 78 5.47 9.28 -3.96
C HIS A 78 6.78 10.05 -4.11
N GLY A 79 7.04 11.05 -3.27
CA GLY A 79 8.28 11.82 -3.31
C GLY A 79 9.50 10.94 -3.03
N GLY A 80 9.41 10.05 -2.02
CA GLY A 80 10.44 9.07 -1.71
C GLY A 80 10.69 8.10 -2.87
N ALA A 81 9.61 7.60 -3.50
CA ALA A 81 9.71 6.69 -4.64
C ALA A 81 10.32 7.35 -5.88
N VAL A 82 9.97 8.62 -6.19
CA VAL A 82 10.58 9.38 -7.30
C VAL A 82 12.06 9.62 -7.03
N ALA A 83 12.44 10.04 -5.82
CA ALA A 83 13.84 10.23 -5.44
C ALA A 83 14.66 8.95 -5.60
N TYR A 84 14.13 7.83 -5.06
CA TYR A 84 14.80 6.53 -5.14
C TYR A 84 14.93 6.01 -6.58
N ALA A 85 13.83 6.07 -7.35
CA ALA A 85 13.85 5.65 -8.75
C ALA A 85 14.80 6.48 -9.61
N ALA A 86 14.84 7.79 -9.39
CA ALA A 86 15.75 8.70 -10.08
C ALA A 86 17.21 8.39 -9.75
N ALA A 87 17.54 8.11 -8.47
CA ALA A 87 18.88 7.71 -8.04
C ALA A 87 19.33 6.43 -8.76
N LEU A 88 18.48 5.40 -8.83
CA LEU A 88 18.78 4.15 -9.54
C LEU A 88 19.06 4.37 -11.04
N LEU A 89 18.42 5.38 -11.64
CA LEU A 89 18.53 5.69 -13.07
C LEU A 89 19.61 6.74 -13.37
N GLY A 90 20.32 7.25 -12.34
CA GLY A 90 21.29 8.34 -12.50
C GLY A 90 20.66 9.65 -12.97
N VAL A 91 19.40 9.93 -12.61
CA VAL A 91 18.62 11.09 -13.06
C VAL A 91 18.56 12.13 -11.94
N PRO A 92 18.85 13.42 -12.20
CA PRO A 92 18.64 14.47 -11.21
C PRO A 92 17.16 14.54 -10.79
N ALA A 93 16.90 14.56 -9.48
CA ALA A 93 15.54 14.66 -8.96
C ALA A 93 15.40 15.85 -8.02
N THR A 94 14.26 16.53 -8.10
CA THR A 94 13.84 17.56 -7.15
C THR A 94 12.48 17.19 -6.58
N VAL A 95 12.35 17.27 -5.26
CA VAL A 95 11.08 17.01 -4.57
C VAL A 95 10.60 18.27 -3.87
N VAL A 96 9.44 18.77 -4.26
CA VAL A 96 8.79 19.92 -3.62
C VAL A 96 7.97 19.43 -2.45
N VAL A 97 8.25 19.95 -1.26
CA VAL A 97 7.62 19.55 0.00
C VAL A 97 7.10 20.77 0.76
N PRO A 98 6.09 20.63 1.63
CA PRO A 98 5.72 21.72 2.53
C PRO A 98 6.81 21.96 3.59
N ASP A 99 6.89 23.18 4.10
CA ASP A 99 7.90 23.60 5.08
C ASP A 99 7.71 22.98 6.48
N ASN A 100 6.51 22.46 6.76
CA ASN A 100 6.14 21.81 8.02
C ASN A 100 6.28 20.28 8.01
N VAL A 101 7.00 19.70 7.05
CA VAL A 101 7.20 18.23 6.97
C VAL A 101 8.17 17.77 8.07
N PRO A 102 7.83 16.71 8.82
CA PRO A 102 8.76 16.09 9.77
C PRO A 102 10.09 15.69 9.13
N ALA A 103 11.20 15.95 9.85
CA ALA A 103 12.57 15.69 9.34
C ALA A 103 12.76 14.22 8.93
N VAL A 104 12.11 13.27 9.60
CA VAL A 104 12.19 11.84 9.29
C VAL A 104 11.68 11.52 7.88
N LYS A 105 10.61 12.20 7.40
CA LYS A 105 10.11 12.04 6.03
C LYS A 105 11.06 12.63 5.00
N LEU A 106 11.74 13.73 5.33
CA LEU A 106 12.74 14.36 4.46
C LEU A 106 14.01 13.50 4.35
N ALA A 107 14.41 12.82 5.42
CA ALA A 107 15.62 12.01 5.46
C ALA A 107 15.64 10.90 4.39
N ALA A 108 14.50 10.29 4.06
CA ALA A 108 14.40 9.28 3.00
C ALA A 108 14.67 9.89 1.62
N ILE A 109 14.12 11.08 1.34
CA ILE A 109 14.33 11.82 0.08
C ILE A 109 15.79 12.26 -0.05
N GLN A 110 16.38 12.76 1.04
CA GLN A 110 17.78 13.21 1.08
C GLN A 110 18.76 12.05 0.89
N ARG A 111 18.52 10.90 1.56
CA ARG A 111 19.35 9.70 1.37
C ARG A 111 19.36 9.19 -0.06
N ALA A 112 18.29 9.39 -0.79
CA ALA A 112 18.23 9.10 -2.23
C ALA A 112 18.91 10.16 -3.11
N GLY A 113 19.53 11.19 -2.54
CA GLY A 113 20.28 12.24 -3.27
C GLY A 113 19.41 13.26 -4.01
N ALA A 114 18.08 13.29 -3.77
CA ALA A 114 17.22 14.27 -4.41
C ALA A 114 17.31 15.65 -3.74
N ARG A 115 17.23 16.69 -4.55
CA ARG A 115 17.14 18.07 -4.07
C ARG A 115 15.75 18.30 -3.46
N ILE A 116 15.71 18.95 -2.31
CA ILE A 116 14.46 19.36 -1.66
C ILE A 116 14.24 20.87 -1.90
N VAL A 117 13.00 21.20 -2.28
CA VAL A 117 12.52 22.58 -2.35
C VAL A 117 11.31 22.69 -1.43
N THR A 118 11.38 23.57 -0.45
CA THR A 118 10.29 23.81 0.51
C THR A 118 9.35 24.91 0.04
N THR A 119 8.07 24.80 0.39
CA THR A 119 7.03 25.77 0.07
C THR A 119 5.98 25.82 1.18
N GLN A 120 5.06 26.74 1.12
CA GLN A 120 3.93 26.79 2.06
C GLN A 120 3.11 25.49 2.06
N PRO A 121 2.44 25.13 3.18
CA PRO A 121 1.79 23.85 3.35
C PRO A 121 0.41 23.75 2.64
N SER A 122 0.37 24.07 1.34
CA SER A 122 -0.81 23.88 0.51
C SER A 122 -0.50 23.10 -0.75
N LEU A 123 -1.49 22.38 -1.29
CA LEU A 123 -1.35 21.65 -2.55
C LEU A 123 -1.06 22.62 -3.69
N ALA A 124 -1.76 23.73 -3.74
CA ALA A 124 -1.58 24.76 -4.77
C ALA A 124 -0.16 25.34 -4.79
N ALA A 125 0.43 25.65 -3.61
CA ALA A 125 1.80 26.15 -3.52
C ALA A 125 2.80 25.11 -4.03
N ARG A 126 2.65 23.83 -3.66
CA ARG A 126 3.51 22.74 -4.13
C ARG A 126 3.41 22.53 -5.65
N GLN A 127 2.19 22.60 -6.19
CA GLN A 127 1.98 22.48 -7.64
C GLN A 127 2.58 23.66 -8.40
N SER A 128 2.41 24.89 -7.90
CA SER A 128 2.99 26.10 -8.48
C SER A 128 4.51 26.06 -8.50
N ALA A 129 5.16 25.68 -7.38
CA ALA A 129 6.60 25.57 -7.31
C ALA A 129 7.15 24.45 -8.24
N ALA A 130 6.44 23.32 -8.33
CA ALA A 130 6.80 22.27 -9.29
C ALA A 130 6.66 22.75 -10.74
N ALA A 131 5.61 23.48 -11.08
CA ALA A 131 5.39 24.04 -12.41
C ALA A 131 6.46 25.07 -12.77
N GLU A 132 6.91 25.88 -11.82
CA GLU A 132 8.03 26.82 -12.01
C GLU A 132 9.35 26.06 -12.34
N LEU A 133 9.63 24.98 -11.60
CA LEU A 133 10.81 24.15 -11.86
C LEU A 133 10.76 23.49 -13.25
N VAL A 134 9.57 23.00 -13.66
CA VAL A 134 9.34 22.48 -15.02
C VAL A 134 9.64 23.56 -16.05
N SER A 135 9.10 24.75 -15.90
CA SER A 135 9.29 25.86 -16.83
C SER A 135 10.75 26.32 -16.91
N ARG A 136 11.39 26.56 -15.75
CA ARG A 136 12.74 27.12 -15.65
C ARG A 136 13.83 26.14 -16.05
N HIS A 137 13.73 24.85 -15.61
CA HIS A 137 14.76 23.84 -15.77
C HIS A 137 14.42 22.77 -16.80
N ARG A 138 13.21 22.82 -17.39
CA ARG A 138 12.68 21.79 -18.29
C ARG A 138 12.64 20.39 -17.64
N TYR A 139 12.45 20.33 -16.33
CA TYR A 139 12.26 19.08 -15.62
C TYR A 139 10.96 18.41 -16.06
N THR A 140 10.92 17.10 -15.96
CA THR A 140 9.66 16.36 -16.17
C THR A 140 8.96 16.17 -14.85
N LEU A 141 7.72 16.64 -14.73
CA LEU A 141 6.86 16.33 -13.59
C LEU A 141 6.48 14.84 -13.63
N ILE A 142 6.69 14.15 -12.52
CA ILE A 142 6.20 12.79 -12.30
C ILE A 142 4.99 12.87 -11.37
N PRO A 143 3.76 12.76 -11.91
CA PRO A 143 2.55 12.87 -11.10
C PRO A 143 2.33 11.62 -10.24
N PRO A 144 1.63 11.73 -9.10
CA PRO A 144 1.47 10.61 -8.17
C PRO A 144 0.49 9.53 -8.64
N PHE A 145 -0.36 9.80 -9.66
CA PHE A 145 -1.42 8.89 -10.11
C PHE A 145 -1.99 9.18 -11.52
N ASP A 146 -2.13 10.44 -11.94
CA ASP A 146 -2.84 10.80 -13.19
C ASP A 146 -1.87 10.85 -14.38
N ASP A 147 -1.25 9.71 -14.67
CA ASP A 147 -0.29 9.53 -15.75
C ASP A 147 -0.31 8.09 -16.27
N ARG A 148 -0.21 7.90 -17.58
CA ARG A 148 -0.27 6.57 -18.21
C ARG A 148 0.86 5.66 -17.76
N ALA A 149 2.08 6.16 -17.72
CA ALA A 149 3.25 5.35 -17.36
C ALA A 149 3.24 5.00 -15.87
N VAL A 150 2.76 5.92 -15.01
CA VAL A 150 2.54 5.67 -13.58
C VAL A 150 1.48 4.58 -13.41
N ILE A 151 0.31 4.70 -14.05
CA ILE A 151 -0.77 3.70 -13.98
C ILE A 151 -0.27 2.34 -14.49
N ALA A 152 0.48 2.30 -15.59
CA ALA A 152 1.05 1.06 -16.13
C ALA A 152 2.02 0.40 -15.14
N GLY A 153 2.88 1.18 -14.48
CA GLY A 153 3.76 0.69 -13.42
C GLY A 153 3.00 0.10 -12.25
N GLN A 154 1.95 0.78 -11.77
CA GLN A 154 1.10 0.29 -10.68
C GLN A 154 0.32 -0.98 -11.07
N GLY A 155 -0.04 -1.11 -12.34
CA GLY A 155 -0.74 -2.28 -12.89
C GLY A 155 0.06 -3.58 -12.78
N THR A 156 1.38 -3.50 -12.63
CA THR A 156 2.22 -4.69 -12.43
C THR A 156 1.88 -5.47 -11.16
N VAL A 157 1.31 -4.81 -10.14
CA VAL A 157 0.73 -5.49 -8.97
C VAL A 157 -0.40 -6.44 -9.40
N GLY A 158 -1.27 -6.01 -10.31
CA GLY A 158 -2.34 -6.84 -10.85
C GLY A 158 -1.84 -7.99 -11.71
N LEU A 159 -0.74 -7.82 -12.47
CA LEU A 159 -0.11 -8.93 -13.21
C LEU A 159 0.40 -10.00 -12.26
N GLU A 160 1.05 -9.59 -11.15
CA GLU A 160 1.57 -10.52 -10.15
C GLU A 160 0.42 -11.25 -9.42
N ILE A 161 -0.65 -10.54 -9.05
CA ILE A 161 -1.85 -11.16 -8.44
C ILE A 161 -2.44 -12.22 -9.37
N ALA A 162 -2.65 -11.89 -10.65
CA ALA A 162 -3.22 -12.81 -11.62
C ALA A 162 -2.33 -14.05 -11.87
N ALA A 163 -1.01 -13.87 -11.83
CA ALA A 163 -0.05 -14.97 -11.99
C ALA A 163 -0.01 -15.89 -10.76
N ASP A 164 -0.08 -15.33 -9.54
CA ASP A 164 0.05 -16.08 -8.29
C ASP A 164 -1.30 -16.66 -7.81
N CYS A 165 -2.42 -16.08 -8.25
CA CYS A 165 -3.79 -16.53 -7.96
C CYS A 165 -4.69 -16.45 -9.21
N PRO A 166 -4.53 -17.37 -10.19
CA PRO A 166 -5.33 -17.34 -11.43
C PRO A 166 -6.84 -17.46 -11.19
N ALA A 167 -7.25 -18.06 -10.08
CA ALA A 167 -8.65 -18.22 -9.67
C ALA A 167 -9.13 -17.11 -8.71
N VAL A 168 -8.46 -15.94 -8.68
CA VAL A 168 -8.89 -14.81 -7.86
C VAL A 168 -10.33 -14.41 -8.23
N GLY A 169 -11.19 -14.27 -7.23
CA GLY A 169 -12.59 -13.83 -7.42
C GLY A 169 -12.76 -12.33 -7.12
N LEU A 170 -11.99 -11.82 -6.15
CA LEU A 170 -12.09 -10.42 -5.72
C LEU A 170 -10.71 -9.82 -5.44
N VAL A 171 -10.46 -8.63 -5.95
CA VAL A 171 -9.30 -7.81 -5.57
C VAL A 171 -9.79 -6.49 -4.97
N VAL A 172 -9.44 -6.24 -3.71
CA VAL A 172 -9.75 -4.99 -3.00
C VAL A 172 -8.52 -4.10 -2.97
N VAL A 173 -8.68 -2.84 -3.40
CA VAL A 173 -7.56 -1.91 -3.62
C VAL A 173 -7.83 -0.59 -2.92
N PRO A 174 -6.89 -0.05 -2.10
CA PRO A 174 -7.08 1.27 -1.50
C PRO A 174 -7.04 2.35 -2.58
N VAL A 175 -7.96 3.31 -2.47
CA VAL A 175 -8.13 4.39 -3.44
C VAL A 175 -7.81 5.74 -2.81
N SER A 176 -7.13 6.57 -3.58
CA SER A 176 -6.94 8.00 -3.37
C SER A 176 -7.06 8.65 -4.76
N GLY A 177 -6.01 9.15 -5.38
CA GLY A 177 -6.04 9.64 -6.76
C GLY A 177 -6.35 8.60 -7.84
N GLY A 178 -6.45 7.31 -7.50
CA GLY A 178 -6.95 6.23 -8.35
C GLY A 178 -5.93 5.55 -9.27
N GLY A 179 -4.64 5.92 -9.23
CA GLY A 179 -3.63 5.34 -10.13
C GLY A 179 -3.39 3.84 -9.92
N LEU A 180 -3.36 3.40 -8.64
CA LEU A 180 -3.14 1.98 -8.29
C LEU A 180 -4.30 1.10 -8.77
N ILE A 181 -5.53 1.44 -8.38
CA ILE A 181 -6.71 0.67 -8.75
C ILE A 181 -6.92 0.63 -10.27
N SER A 182 -6.60 1.73 -10.97
CA SER A 182 -6.68 1.78 -12.44
C SER A 182 -5.77 0.77 -13.11
N GLY A 183 -4.51 0.69 -12.67
CA GLY A 183 -3.55 -0.26 -13.20
C GLY A 183 -3.91 -1.70 -12.87
N ILE A 184 -4.27 -1.97 -11.61
CA ILE A 184 -4.68 -3.31 -11.17
C ILE A 184 -5.92 -3.77 -11.92
N ALA A 185 -6.95 -2.91 -12.02
CA ALA A 185 -8.19 -3.26 -12.71
C ALA A 185 -7.96 -3.57 -14.20
N ALA A 186 -7.08 -2.81 -14.87
CA ALA A 186 -6.72 -3.09 -16.26
C ALA A 186 -6.02 -4.44 -16.43
N ALA A 187 -5.12 -4.81 -15.53
CA ALA A 187 -4.44 -6.11 -15.54
C ALA A 187 -5.40 -7.26 -15.24
N ILE A 188 -6.17 -7.16 -14.14
CA ILE A 188 -7.12 -8.20 -13.70
C ILE A 188 -8.20 -8.45 -14.73
N ARG A 189 -8.80 -7.39 -15.28
CA ARG A 189 -9.81 -7.55 -16.35
C ARG A 189 -9.28 -8.29 -17.58
N SER A 190 -8.00 -8.10 -17.89
CA SER A 190 -7.37 -8.77 -19.05
C SER A 190 -7.02 -10.24 -18.80
N LEU A 191 -6.63 -10.59 -17.55
CA LEU A 191 -6.07 -11.90 -17.22
C LEU A 191 -7.03 -12.80 -16.44
N CYS A 192 -7.89 -12.21 -15.62
CA CYS A 192 -8.89 -12.88 -14.79
C CYS A 192 -10.25 -12.21 -15.01
N PRO A 193 -10.88 -12.32 -16.18
CA PRO A 193 -12.08 -11.55 -16.56
C PRO A 193 -13.30 -11.81 -15.68
N ALA A 194 -13.33 -12.93 -14.95
CA ALA A 194 -14.38 -13.26 -13.98
C ALA A 194 -14.15 -12.59 -12.61
N ALA A 195 -12.94 -12.09 -12.34
CA ALA A 195 -12.63 -11.45 -11.08
C ALA A 195 -13.22 -10.03 -11.00
N VAL A 196 -13.65 -9.66 -9.81
CA VAL A 196 -14.17 -8.32 -9.51
C VAL A 196 -13.08 -7.47 -8.85
N VAL A 197 -12.97 -6.19 -9.24
CA VAL A 197 -12.11 -5.22 -8.57
C VAL A 197 -13.00 -4.20 -7.86
N ILE A 198 -12.77 -4.03 -6.56
CA ILE A 198 -13.47 -3.07 -5.69
C ILE A 198 -12.45 -2.15 -5.05
N GLY A 199 -12.77 -0.86 -4.99
CA GLY A 199 -12.00 0.13 -4.27
C GLY A 199 -12.36 0.18 -2.79
N ALA A 200 -11.42 0.64 -1.96
CA ALA A 200 -11.70 0.96 -0.55
C ALA A 200 -11.13 2.34 -0.20
N GLU A 201 -11.92 3.17 0.46
CA GLU A 201 -11.55 4.52 0.92
C GLU A 201 -11.86 4.71 2.41
N PRO A 202 -11.14 5.62 3.12
CA PRO A 202 -11.65 6.13 4.39
C PRO A 202 -12.98 6.86 4.18
N GLU A 203 -13.93 6.72 5.08
CA GLU A 203 -15.20 7.45 4.99
C GLU A 203 -15.02 8.98 5.02
N LEU A 204 -13.93 9.45 5.67
CA LEU A 204 -13.57 10.86 5.77
C LEU A 204 -12.83 11.42 4.55
N ALA A 205 -12.52 10.56 3.55
CA ALA A 205 -11.86 10.95 2.30
C ALA A 205 -12.35 10.05 1.15
N ALA A 206 -13.65 10.13 0.82
CA ALA A 206 -14.33 9.24 -0.12
C ALA A 206 -14.72 9.95 -1.44
N ASP A 207 -13.85 10.82 -1.93
CA ASP A 207 -14.06 11.59 -3.18
C ASP A 207 -14.11 10.70 -4.43
N ALA A 208 -13.38 9.60 -4.46
CA ALA A 208 -13.39 8.67 -5.59
C ALA A 208 -14.70 7.86 -5.64
N ARG A 209 -15.25 7.43 -4.49
CA ARG A 209 -16.58 6.81 -4.40
C ARG A 209 -17.66 7.74 -4.96
N ASP A 210 -17.65 8.98 -4.51
CA ASP A 210 -18.64 9.96 -4.95
C ASP A 210 -18.46 10.33 -6.42
N SER A 211 -17.21 10.38 -6.91
CA SER A 211 -16.90 10.59 -8.32
C SER A 211 -17.39 9.43 -9.19
N LEU A 212 -17.21 8.18 -8.73
CA LEU A 212 -17.67 6.98 -9.44
C LEU A 212 -19.20 6.97 -9.53
N ARG A 213 -19.90 7.24 -8.42
CA ARG A 213 -21.37 7.32 -8.36
C ARG A 213 -21.91 8.44 -9.26
N ALA A 214 -21.29 9.62 -9.19
CA ALA A 214 -21.70 10.78 -9.99
C ALA A 214 -21.26 10.69 -11.46
N ARG A 215 -20.41 9.69 -11.82
CA ARG A 215 -19.80 9.51 -13.16
C ARG A 215 -19.04 10.74 -13.66
N ARG A 216 -18.55 11.55 -12.73
CA ARG A 216 -17.74 12.76 -12.97
C ARG A 216 -16.87 13.00 -11.74
N ARG A 217 -15.78 13.74 -11.94
CA ARG A 217 -14.91 14.11 -10.83
C ARG A 217 -15.66 15.00 -9.83
N VAL A 218 -15.69 14.55 -8.58
CA VAL A 218 -16.22 15.29 -7.42
C VAL A 218 -15.02 15.66 -6.53
N ALA A 219 -14.92 16.93 -6.17
CA ALA A 219 -13.89 17.39 -5.25
C ALA A 219 -14.46 17.48 -3.82
N TRP A 220 -13.66 17.04 -2.86
CA TRP A 220 -13.92 17.26 -1.44
C TRP A 220 -13.01 18.37 -0.91
N PRO A 221 -13.47 19.21 0.01
CA PRO A 221 -12.62 20.22 0.63
C PRO A 221 -11.45 19.57 1.39
N ALA A 222 -10.25 20.16 1.30
CA ALA A 222 -9.06 19.68 2.01
C ALA A 222 -9.29 19.51 3.53
N ARG A 223 -10.06 20.44 4.15
CA ARG A 223 -10.40 20.36 5.57
C ARG A 223 -11.16 19.08 5.96
N ASP A 224 -11.87 18.46 5.02
CA ASP A 224 -12.63 17.24 5.26
C ASP A 224 -11.73 16.03 5.06
N THR A 225 -10.96 15.96 3.98
CA THR A 225 -10.05 14.83 3.69
C THR A 225 -8.86 14.77 4.66
N GLN A 226 -8.47 15.88 5.29
CA GLN A 226 -7.40 15.90 6.30
C GLN A 226 -7.79 15.27 7.64
N ARG A 227 -9.06 14.96 7.87
CA ARG A 227 -9.54 14.36 9.13
C ARG A 227 -9.19 12.88 9.27
N THR A 228 -9.00 12.16 8.18
CA THR A 228 -8.61 10.73 8.25
C THR A 228 -7.17 10.57 8.73
N ILE A 229 -6.88 9.51 9.50
CA ILE A 229 -5.52 9.08 9.85
C ILE A 229 -4.76 8.53 8.63
N ALA A 230 -5.46 8.11 7.58
CA ALA A 230 -4.88 7.57 6.35
C ALA A 230 -4.28 8.69 5.48
N ASP A 231 -3.20 9.30 5.94
CA ASP A 231 -2.57 10.51 5.35
C ASP A 231 -2.17 10.34 3.88
N ALA A 232 -1.81 9.11 3.47
CA ALA A 232 -1.51 8.78 2.07
C ALA A 232 -2.73 8.84 1.14
N LEU A 233 -3.96 8.91 1.70
CA LEU A 233 -5.22 8.90 0.95
C LEU A 233 -5.99 10.25 1.00
N ARG A 234 -5.37 11.31 1.50
CA ARG A 234 -5.97 12.66 1.67
C ARG A 234 -6.04 13.48 0.38
N VAL A 235 -6.31 12.87 -0.76
CA VAL A 235 -6.49 13.59 -2.02
C VAL A 235 -7.87 14.23 -2.05
N GLU A 236 -7.94 15.44 -2.58
CA GLU A 236 -9.19 16.19 -2.68
C GLU A 236 -10.05 15.77 -3.88
N GLN A 237 -9.43 15.15 -4.88
CA GLN A 237 -10.11 14.74 -6.09
C GLN A 237 -9.33 13.66 -6.84
N VAL A 238 -10.03 12.62 -7.27
CA VAL A 238 -9.51 11.57 -8.15
C VAL A 238 -8.98 12.11 -9.48
N GLY A 239 -7.97 11.44 -10.07
CA GLY A 239 -7.41 11.80 -11.37
C GLY A 239 -8.41 11.64 -12.52
N ALA A 240 -8.18 12.36 -13.61
CA ALA A 240 -9.06 12.33 -14.77
C ALA A 240 -8.97 10.99 -15.52
N LEU A 241 -7.75 10.51 -15.80
CA LEU A 241 -7.55 9.20 -16.40
C LEU A 241 -7.92 8.05 -15.46
N PRO A 242 -7.57 8.07 -14.16
CA PRO A 242 -8.05 7.11 -13.18
C PRO A 242 -9.57 6.96 -13.11
N LEU A 243 -10.33 8.06 -13.08
CA LEU A 243 -11.80 7.97 -13.06
C LEU A 243 -12.34 7.24 -14.31
N ARG A 244 -11.76 7.45 -15.48
CA ARG A 244 -12.17 6.74 -16.71
C ARG A 244 -11.91 5.23 -16.59
N HIS A 245 -10.79 4.82 -16.00
CA HIS A 245 -10.51 3.42 -15.69
C HIS A 245 -11.55 2.86 -14.73
N MET A 246 -11.82 3.56 -13.63
CA MET A 246 -12.76 3.10 -12.62
C MET A 246 -14.18 2.96 -13.18
N LEU A 247 -14.65 3.92 -13.97
CA LEU A 247 -15.96 3.87 -14.64
C LEU A 247 -16.12 2.67 -15.58
N SER A 248 -15.02 2.14 -16.11
CA SER A 248 -15.01 1.03 -17.06
C SER A 248 -14.73 -0.34 -16.43
N GLN A 249 -13.99 -0.38 -15.32
CA GLN A 249 -13.32 -1.61 -14.88
C GLN A 249 -13.45 -1.90 -13.36
N VAL A 250 -14.01 -0.99 -12.58
CA VAL A 250 -14.18 -1.11 -11.12
C VAL A 250 -15.66 -1.24 -10.80
N ALA A 251 -16.02 -2.27 -10.01
CA ALA A 251 -17.41 -2.57 -9.71
C ALA A 251 -18.03 -1.61 -8.69
N GLY A 252 -17.21 -1.04 -7.82
CA GLY A 252 -17.67 -0.12 -6.78
C GLY A 252 -16.54 0.30 -5.84
N ILE A 253 -16.86 1.17 -4.89
CA ILE A 253 -15.96 1.57 -3.82
C ILE A 253 -16.72 1.50 -2.51
N VAL A 254 -16.16 0.78 -1.53
CA VAL A 254 -16.64 0.72 -0.13
C VAL A 254 -15.85 1.69 0.72
N THR A 255 -16.44 2.10 1.84
CA THR A 255 -15.74 2.97 2.81
C THR A 255 -15.59 2.28 4.14
N VAL A 256 -14.50 2.63 4.85
CA VAL A 256 -14.17 2.14 6.18
C VAL A 256 -13.99 3.30 7.15
N THR A 257 -14.29 3.06 8.42
CA THR A 257 -14.15 4.04 9.49
C THR A 257 -12.68 4.14 9.96
N GLU A 258 -12.36 5.19 10.71
CA GLU A 258 -11.03 5.38 11.31
C GLU A 258 -10.70 4.24 12.29
N ASP A 259 -11.68 3.76 13.06
CA ASP A 259 -11.52 2.65 14.01
C ASP A 259 -11.25 1.32 13.27
N GLU A 260 -11.94 1.05 12.16
CA GLU A 260 -11.68 -0.11 11.31
C GLU A 260 -10.28 -0.06 10.70
N ILE A 261 -9.79 1.13 10.31
CA ILE A 261 -8.43 1.30 9.80
C ILE A 261 -7.41 1.01 10.92
N ARG A 262 -7.59 1.56 12.12
CA ARG A 262 -6.72 1.28 13.28
C ARG A 262 -6.71 -0.21 13.63
N ALA A 263 -7.88 -0.83 13.68
CA ALA A 263 -8.01 -2.26 13.94
C ALA A 263 -7.27 -3.09 12.88
N ALA A 264 -7.40 -2.76 11.59
CA ALA A 264 -6.70 -3.45 10.51
C ALA A 264 -5.16 -3.29 10.62
N VAL A 265 -4.64 -2.10 10.93
CA VAL A 265 -3.20 -1.89 11.17
C VAL A 265 -2.72 -2.77 12.32
N ARG A 266 -3.46 -2.83 13.43
CA ARG A 266 -3.13 -3.68 14.58
C ARG A 266 -3.13 -5.17 14.21
N LEU A 267 -4.19 -5.64 13.54
CA LEU A 267 -4.33 -7.05 13.13
C LEU A 267 -3.23 -7.46 12.14
N LEU A 268 -2.87 -6.59 11.19
CA LEU A 268 -1.77 -6.82 10.27
C LEU A 268 -0.44 -6.99 11.03
N ALA A 269 -0.16 -6.15 12.02
CA ALA A 269 1.07 -6.25 12.80
C ALA A 269 1.10 -7.51 13.68
N VAL A 270 0.00 -7.82 14.37
CA VAL A 270 -0.03 -8.87 15.40
C VAL A 270 -0.28 -10.27 14.80
N GLN A 271 -1.14 -10.38 13.79
CA GLN A 271 -1.53 -11.69 13.23
C GLN A 271 -0.82 -12.01 11.93
N ALA A 272 -0.69 -11.04 11.01
CA ALA A 272 -0.03 -11.26 9.74
C ALA A 272 1.47 -10.93 9.77
N HIS A 273 1.98 -10.34 10.87
CA HIS A 273 3.37 -9.92 11.07
C HIS A 273 3.86 -8.95 9.98
N LEU A 274 2.95 -8.10 9.49
CA LEU A 274 3.21 -7.11 8.46
C LEU A 274 2.98 -5.70 9.00
N VAL A 275 3.94 -4.81 8.79
CA VAL A 275 3.79 -3.38 9.10
C VAL A 275 3.02 -2.70 7.97
N ALA A 276 1.95 -2.00 8.34
CA ALA A 276 1.13 -1.20 7.44
C ALA A 276 0.98 0.23 7.93
N GLU A 277 1.03 1.19 7.04
CA GLU A 277 0.51 2.54 7.32
C GLU A 277 -1.02 2.55 7.22
N PRO A 278 -1.73 3.49 7.87
CA PRO A 278 -3.18 3.54 7.83
C PRO A 278 -3.76 3.49 6.42
N GLY A 279 -3.22 4.27 5.49
CA GLY A 279 -3.62 4.24 4.08
C GLY A 279 -3.35 2.91 3.38
N GLY A 280 -2.32 2.18 3.82
CA GLY A 280 -1.99 0.84 3.34
C GLY A 280 -2.96 -0.24 3.82
N ALA A 281 -3.59 -0.05 4.98
CA ALA A 281 -4.46 -1.01 5.63
C ALA A 281 -5.94 -0.93 5.18
N VAL A 282 -6.36 0.13 4.48
CA VAL A 282 -7.78 0.41 4.14
C VAL A 282 -8.45 -0.74 3.37
N ALA A 283 -7.76 -1.36 2.42
CA ALA A 283 -8.32 -2.50 1.68
C ALA A 283 -8.47 -3.75 2.57
N VAL A 284 -7.55 -3.94 3.51
CA VAL A 284 -7.64 -5.04 4.49
C VAL A 284 -8.78 -4.76 5.47
N ALA A 285 -8.94 -3.53 5.94
CA ALA A 285 -10.08 -3.12 6.77
C ALA A 285 -11.41 -3.41 6.08
N ALA A 286 -11.54 -3.08 4.79
CA ALA A 286 -12.73 -3.39 4.01
C ALA A 286 -13.00 -4.90 3.96
N CYS A 287 -11.98 -5.73 3.74
CA CYS A 287 -12.14 -7.19 3.71
C CYS A 287 -12.54 -7.79 5.07
N LEU A 288 -12.06 -7.22 6.18
CA LEU A 288 -12.32 -7.73 7.52
C LEU A 288 -13.65 -7.25 8.09
N PHE A 289 -14.01 -5.99 7.87
CA PHE A 289 -15.14 -5.36 8.56
C PHE A 289 -16.33 -5.02 7.65
N ARG A 290 -16.16 -5.06 6.32
CA ARG A 290 -17.21 -4.77 5.32
C ARG A 290 -17.47 -5.95 4.39
N ALA A 291 -17.24 -7.19 4.86
CA ALA A 291 -17.35 -8.39 4.04
C ALA A 291 -18.70 -8.55 3.36
N ALA A 292 -19.81 -8.13 4.02
CA ALA A 292 -21.17 -8.17 3.47
C ALA A 292 -21.33 -7.24 2.23
N GLU A 293 -20.58 -6.16 2.14
CA GLU A 293 -20.59 -5.23 1.00
C GLU A 293 -19.68 -5.73 -0.15
N LEU A 294 -18.86 -6.75 0.09
CA LEU A 294 -17.89 -7.33 -0.82
C LEU A 294 -18.33 -8.68 -1.38
N ALA A 295 -19.64 -8.95 -1.43
CA ALA A 295 -20.20 -10.24 -1.82
C ALA A 295 -19.68 -10.72 -3.19
N THR A 296 -18.76 -11.68 -3.17
CA THR A 296 -18.24 -12.37 -4.36
C THR A 296 -17.84 -13.80 -4.01
N ALA A 297 -17.94 -14.69 -5.00
CA ALA A 297 -17.42 -16.05 -4.86
C ALA A 297 -15.91 -16.09 -5.14
N GLY A 298 -15.20 -17.00 -4.48
CA GLY A 298 -13.78 -17.27 -4.75
C GLY A 298 -12.79 -16.56 -3.82
N THR A 299 -11.51 -16.72 -4.13
CA THR A 299 -10.41 -16.18 -3.34
C THR A 299 -10.39 -14.66 -3.36
N ARG A 300 -10.26 -14.04 -2.17
CA ARG A 300 -10.14 -12.59 -2.01
C ARG A 300 -8.69 -12.19 -1.84
N VAL A 301 -8.29 -11.12 -2.53
CA VAL A 301 -6.96 -10.48 -2.39
C VAL A 301 -7.14 -9.04 -1.96
N ALA A 302 -6.55 -8.64 -0.83
CA ALA A 302 -6.44 -7.25 -0.40
C ALA A 302 -5.03 -6.72 -0.69
N VAL A 303 -4.95 -5.53 -1.27
CA VAL A 303 -3.66 -4.86 -1.51
C VAL A 303 -3.30 -4.04 -0.28
N LEU A 304 -2.24 -4.44 0.44
CA LEU A 304 -1.59 -3.64 1.47
C LEU A 304 -0.60 -2.71 0.78
N SER A 305 -1.01 -1.45 0.54
CA SER A 305 -0.35 -0.58 -0.42
C SER A 305 0.94 0.09 0.08
N GLY A 306 1.15 0.17 1.41
CA GLY A 306 2.34 0.74 2.02
C GLY A 306 2.45 0.51 3.51
N GLY A 307 3.68 0.68 4.05
CA GLY A 307 4.01 0.46 5.45
C GLY A 307 4.79 1.60 6.11
N ASN A 308 4.88 2.77 5.48
CA ASN A 308 5.64 3.92 5.98
C ASN A 308 4.89 4.67 7.10
N ILE A 309 4.57 3.96 8.17
CA ILE A 309 3.88 4.49 9.35
C ILE A 309 4.86 5.22 10.28
N GLU A 310 4.40 6.31 10.89
CA GLU A 310 5.15 6.99 11.96
C GLU A 310 5.25 6.06 13.18
N PRO A 311 6.45 5.84 13.76
CA PRO A 311 6.63 4.93 14.89
C PRO A 311 5.74 5.24 16.10
N ALA A 312 5.52 6.53 16.39
CA ALA A 312 4.64 6.95 17.47
C ALA A 312 3.17 6.57 17.22
N LEU A 313 2.69 6.72 15.98
CA LEU A 313 1.33 6.31 15.61
C LEU A 313 1.16 4.79 15.66
N LEU A 314 2.17 4.04 15.22
CA LEU A 314 2.13 2.57 15.32
C LEU A 314 2.08 2.14 16.79
N ALA A 315 2.91 2.73 17.65
CA ALA A 315 2.91 2.43 19.07
C ALA A 315 1.55 2.75 19.73
N ASP A 316 0.93 3.89 19.39
CA ASP A 316 -0.41 4.28 19.83
C ASP A 316 -1.47 3.25 19.42
N ILE A 317 -1.45 2.83 18.14
CA ILE A 317 -2.40 1.83 17.63
C ILE A 317 -2.20 0.46 18.32
N LEU A 318 -0.97 0.06 18.58
CA LEU A 318 -0.68 -1.22 19.25
C LEU A 318 -1.02 -1.18 20.74
N ALA A 319 -0.81 -0.04 21.42
CA ALA A 319 -1.13 0.16 22.82
C ALA A 319 -2.62 0.38 23.07
N GLY A 320 -3.36 0.93 22.11
CA GLY A 320 -4.81 1.09 22.18
C GLY A 320 -5.45 -0.26 22.39
N GLY A 321 -6.01 -0.49 23.60
CA GLY A 321 -6.69 -1.72 23.97
C GLY A 321 -7.74 -2.11 22.91
N ALA A 322 -8.10 -3.38 22.88
CA ALA A 322 -9.17 -3.88 22.04
C ALA A 322 -10.38 -2.93 22.14
N THR A 323 -10.62 -2.12 21.10
CA THR A 323 -11.97 -1.73 20.80
C THR A 323 -12.69 -3.05 20.55
N ASP A 324 -13.77 -3.36 21.27
CA ASP A 324 -14.55 -4.61 21.22
C ASP A 324 -15.23 -4.84 19.84
N GLY A 325 -14.49 -4.64 18.77
CA GLY A 325 -14.87 -4.83 17.37
C GLY A 325 -14.00 -5.86 16.67
N GLY A 326 -13.70 -6.99 17.35
CA GLY A 326 -13.24 -8.19 16.65
C GLY A 326 -14.27 -8.61 15.61
N PRO A 327 -13.88 -9.31 14.51
CA PRO A 327 -14.86 -9.92 13.62
C PRO A 327 -15.83 -10.74 14.47
N PRO A 328 -17.15 -10.77 14.15
CA PRO A 328 -18.12 -11.52 14.93
C PRO A 328 -17.60 -12.95 15.10
N ASP A 329 -17.54 -13.41 16.36
CA ASP A 329 -17.00 -14.70 16.75
C ASP A 329 -17.54 -15.82 15.85
N GLY A 330 -16.73 -16.24 14.90
CA GLY A 330 -16.79 -17.57 14.34
C GLY A 330 -16.23 -18.50 15.42
N GLY A 331 -17.13 -19.04 16.26
CA GLY A 331 -16.78 -19.85 17.40
C GLY A 331 -15.81 -20.97 17.03
N VAL A 332 -14.58 -20.85 17.43
CA VAL A 332 -13.67 -21.99 17.58
C VAL A 332 -14.09 -22.66 18.89
N ALA A 333 -14.87 -23.73 18.77
CA ALA A 333 -15.16 -24.62 19.87
C ALA A 333 -13.84 -25.08 20.48
N GLY A 334 -13.51 -24.58 21.67
CA GLY A 334 -12.39 -25.02 22.46
C GLY A 334 -12.58 -26.50 22.81
N GLY A 335 -11.80 -27.37 22.18
CA GLY A 335 -11.63 -28.74 22.61
C GLY A 335 -10.96 -28.73 23.98
N GLY A 336 -11.78 -28.91 25.03
CA GLY A 336 -11.29 -29.08 26.39
C GLY A 336 -10.39 -30.32 26.45
N VAL A 337 -9.12 -30.12 26.72
CA VAL A 337 -8.24 -31.18 27.17
C VAL A 337 -8.65 -31.49 28.61
N ALA A 338 -9.20 -32.69 28.84
CA ALA A 338 -9.54 -33.20 30.16
C ALA A 338 -8.23 -33.30 30.99
N ASP A 339 -8.23 -32.62 32.11
CA ASP A 339 -7.19 -32.71 33.14
C ASP A 339 -7.34 -34.09 33.81
N GLY A 340 -6.43 -35.02 33.46
CA GLY A 340 -6.26 -36.31 34.11
C GLY A 340 -5.43 -36.13 35.37
N GLY A 341 -6.12 -36.04 36.54
CA GLY A 341 -5.45 -36.07 37.82
C GLY A 341 -4.65 -37.35 38.01
N VAL A 342 -3.39 -37.22 38.36
CA VAL A 342 -2.52 -38.28 38.86
C VAL A 342 -2.29 -38.04 40.33
N ALA A 343 -2.67 -39.07 41.13
CA ALA A 343 -2.58 -39.10 42.56
C ALA A 343 -1.13 -39.09 43.06
N ASP A 344 -1.00 -38.49 44.20
CA ASP A 344 0.14 -38.44 45.12
C ASP A 344 0.65 -39.83 45.49
N GLY A 345 1.94 -40.05 45.49
CA GLY A 345 2.61 -41.25 45.97
C GLY A 345 4.03 -40.92 46.33
N GLY A 346 4.24 -40.54 47.62
CA GLY A 346 5.57 -40.35 48.17
C GLY A 346 6.33 -41.65 48.29
N VAL A 347 7.66 -41.57 48.33
CA VAL A 347 8.61 -42.30 49.21
C VAL A 347 10.06 -41.89 48.88
N ALA A 348 10.70 -41.32 49.93
CA ALA A 348 12.07 -41.53 50.50
C ALA A 348 13.34 -41.52 49.62
N ASP A 349 14.21 -40.65 50.11
CA ASP A 349 15.68 -40.65 50.35
C ASP A 349 16.58 -41.72 49.67
N GLY A 350 17.68 -41.21 49.11
CA GLY A 350 18.86 -42.02 48.80
C GLY A 350 20.03 -41.18 48.24
N HIS A 351 20.95 -40.84 49.12
CA HIS A 351 22.30 -40.31 48.81
C HIS A 351 23.11 -41.16 47.84
N ALA A 352 23.85 -40.54 46.92
CA ALA A 352 25.28 -40.76 46.76
C ALA A 352 25.93 -39.89 45.68
N SER A 353 27.00 -39.30 46.06
CA SER A 353 28.14 -38.61 45.47
C SER A 353 28.73 -39.19 44.16
N GLY A 354 29.32 -38.27 43.36
CA GLY A 354 30.54 -38.56 42.61
C GLY A 354 30.65 -38.07 41.19
N GLY A 355 31.33 -36.98 40.95
CA GLY A 355 32.54 -36.89 40.16
C GLY A 355 32.45 -36.72 38.65
N GLY A 356 33.11 -35.67 38.16
CA GLY A 356 33.84 -35.73 36.90
C GLY A 356 33.44 -34.71 35.84
N ALA A 357 34.18 -33.64 35.79
CA ALA A 357 34.22 -32.66 34.72
C ALA A 357 34.87 -33.22 33.45
N ALA A 358 34.40 -32.82 32.28
CA ALA A 358 35.23 -32.78 31.06
C ALA A 358 34.68 -31.67 30.11
N ASP A 359 35.58 -30.75 29.79
CA ASP A 359 35.38 -29.66 28.78
C ASP A 359 35.29 -30.21 27.35
N PRO A 360 34.56 -29.53 26.46
CA PRO A 360 34.61 -29.79 25.03
C PRO A 360 35.68 -28.96 24.31
N PRO A 361 36.24 -29.45 23.18
CA PRO A 361 37.26 -28.74 22.40
C PRO A 361 36.70 -27.69 21.45
N ALA A 362 37.53 -26.65 21.19
CA ALA A 362 37.29 -25.58 20.26
C ALA A 362 37.39 -26.03 18.77
N PRO A 363 36.73 -25.27 17.86
CA PRO A 363 36.77 -25.57 16.43
C PRO A 363 38.01 -25.00 15.73
N ALA A 364 38.45 -25.72 14.70
CA ALA A 364 39.38 -25.26 13.68
C ALA A 364 38.60 -24.54 12.55
#